data_fbf0387360fb95d8cae4ce6137902a95
#
_entry.id   fbf0387360fb95d8cae4ce6137902a95
#
_cell.length_a   1.000
_cell.length_b   1.000
_cell.length_c   1.000
_cell.angle_alpha   90.00
_cell.angle_beta   90.00
_cell.angle_gamma   90.00
#
_symmetry.space_group_name_H-M   'P 1'
#
loop_
_entity.id
_entity.type
_entity.pdbx_description
1 polymer ?
#
loop_
_entity_poly.entity_id
_entity_poly.type
_entity_poly.pdbx_seq_one_letter_code
_entity_poly.pdbx_strand_id
1 'polypeptide(L)'
;MSSIGWLGTALGVSPARRSVRASPPAPSGPLRPIKSCIVVFHYGGPSQFETYDPKPDAPQGIRGEYGTISTAVPGIMVGEYLPRCAQIMDRLSVVRSMHHPMRNHNSAAAEVFTGRTPAGGDLELLADEARSFPTLGSSVSHALGNRAHLLPFVALPYTIYNVVQLPGQTPGFLGGAYDRFQVAGNPNSNDFRISALDPTTGRSTLDVSSRKNLLHRLDVLPSTAAASQMRTYQERALELVSSDEVRRSFDLAREDGKTRDRYGRHLLGQSLLLARRLVESGVNFVTVFDGQTNGQDANWDSHQTIFPRHRQLIPPADQGFSALVEDLESRGLLESTLVVAMGEFGRTPKINASAGRDHWPDCYSIVLSGGGLAGGALYGASDKIGAYPDRDPVTPADLAATIFWRFGIDPALEIHDPTNRPFRLADGQPLATLFA
;
A
#
# COMPACT_ATOMS: atom_id res chain seq x y z
N MET A 1 -77.27 31.64 -8.58
CA MET A 1 -76.28 31.13 -9.53
C MET A 1 -74.95 31.63 -9.00
N SER A 2 -74.28 30.89 -8.12
CA SER A 2 -73.14 31.36 -7.38
C SER A 2 -71.92 30.49 -7.75
N SER A 3 -70.92 31.14 -8.33
CA SER A 3 -69.64 30.52 -8.64
C SER A 3 -68.69 30.68 -7.47
N ILE A 4 -68.25 29.59 -6.86
CA ILE A 4 -67.27 29.53 -5.79
C ILE A 4 -65.87 29.34 -6.45
N GLY A 5 -65.01 30.34 -6.30
CA GLY A 5 -63.60 30.26 -6.69
C GLY A 5 -62.75 29.62 -5.59
N TRP A 6 -61.96 28.64 -5.98
CA TRP A 6 -60.93 28.04 -5.16
C TRP A 6 -59.61 28.80 -5.33
N LEU A 7 -59.13 29.40 -4.23
CA LEU A 7 -57.77 29.91 -4.13
C LEU A 7 -56.83 28.79 -3.69
N GLY A 8 -56.00 28.32 -4.57
CA GLY A 8 -54.91 27.41 -4.26
C GLY A 8 -53.66 28.17 -3.86
N THR A 9 -53.28 28.07 -2.58
CA THR A 9 -51.96 28.56 -2.09
C THR A 9 -50.87 27.57 -2.44
N ALA A 10 -50.05 27.93 -3.41
CA ALA A 10 -48.83 27.19 -3.74
C ALA A 10 -47.77 27.50 -2.68
N LEU A 11 -47.44 26.52 -1.84
CA LEU A 11 -46.25 26.55 -0.97
C LEU A 11 -45.02 26.31 -1.86
N GLY A 12 -44.29 27.38 -2.10
CA GLY A 12 -42.99 27.35 -2.80
C GLY A 12 -41.94 26.66 -1.93
N VAL A 13 -41.59 25.43 -2.28
CA VAL A 13 -40.39 24.76 -1.76
C VAL A 13 -39.18 25.30 -2.52
N SER A 14 -38.43 26.21 -1.87
CA SER A 14 -37.12 26.64 -2.39
C SER A 14 -36.17 25.47 -2.44
N PRO A 15 -35.49 25.22 -3.59
CA PRO A 15 -34.46 24.20 -3.65
C PRO A 15 -33.29 24.65 -2.79
N ALA A 16 -32.92 23.84 -1.78
CA ALA A 16 -31.71 24.03 -1.01
C ALA A 16 -30.50 24.11 -1.93
N ARG A 17 -29.85 25.27 -1.96
CA ARG A 17 -28.58 25.46 -2.66
C ARG A 17 -27.56 24.48 -2.07
N ARG A 18 -27.22 23.41 -2.80
CA ARG A 18 -26.05 22.58 -2.52
C ARG A 18 -24.82 23.48 -2.62
N SER A 19 -24.16 23.73 -1.50
CA SER A 19 -22.84 24.35 -1.49
C SER A 19 -21.87 23.40 -2.18
N VAL A 20 -21.54 23.69 -3.42
CA VAL A 20 -20.38 23.09 -4.10
C VAL A 20 -19.17 23.63 -3.35
N ARG A 21 -18.52 22.81 -2.52
CA ARG A 21 -17.21 23.15 -1.96
C ARG A 21 -16.24 23.30 -3.14
N ALA A 22 -15.60 24.44 -3.23
CA ALA A 22 -14.52 24.67 -4.18
C ALA A 22 -13.44 23.62 -3.96
N SER A 23 -13.04 22.94 -5.04
CA SER A 23 -11.83 22.11 -5.03
C SER A 23 -10.65 22.97 -4.59
N PRO A 24 -9.69 22.41 -3.81
CA PRO A 24 -8.47 23.14 -3.49
C PRO A 24 -7.79 23.63 -4.78
N PRO A 25 -7.12 24.78 -4.78
CA PRO A 25 -6.44 25.30 -5.96
C PRO A 25 -5.38 24.31 -6.43
N ALA A 26 -5.30 24.09 -7.73
CA ALA A 26 -4.27 23.26 -8.34
C ALA A 26 -2.87 23.80 -7.97
N PRO A 27 -1.88 22.93 -7.67
CA PRO A 27 -0.53 23.37 -7.39
C PRO A 27 0.01 24.17 -8.58
N SER A 28 0.65 25.30 -8.30
CA SER A 28 1.08 26.31 -9.27
C SER A 28 2.34 25.92 -10.08
N GLY A 29 2.63 24.61 -10.24
CA GLY A 29 3.78 24.12 -11.01
C GLY A 29 3.65 22.64 -11.40
N PRO A 30 4.50 22.13 -12.31
CA PRO A 30 4.48 20.73 -12.68
C PRO A 30 4.85 19.85 -11.47
N LEU A 31 4.03 18.85 -11.19
CA LEU A 31 4.30 17.87 -10.13
C LEU A 31 5.63 17.15 -10.40
N ARG A 32 6.56 17.24 -9.45
CA ARG A 32 7.82 16.51 -9.53
C ARG A 32 7.57 15.02 -9.34
N PRO A 33 8.25 14.15 -10.10
CA PRO A 33 8.20 12.70 -9.84
C PRO A 33 8.63 12.38 -8.41
N ILE A 34 7.95 11.43 -7.80
CA ILE A 34 8.36 10.88 -6.50
C ILE A 34 9.62 10.05 -6.64
N LYS A 35 10.35 9.92 -5.54
CA LYS A 35 11.55 9.06 -5.45
C LYS A 35 11.21 7.69 -4.88
N SER A 36 10.21 7.63 -4.01
CA SER A 36 9.88 6.43 -3.27
C SER A 36 8.37 6.24 -3.09
N CYS A 37 7.96 4.97 -2.93
CA CYS A 37 6.61 4.58 -2.53
C CYS A 37 6.69 3.57 -1.38
N ILE A 38 5.86 3.76 -0.34
CA ILE A 38 5.67 2.81 0.75
C ILE A 38 4.23 2.30 0.67
N VAL A 39 4.05 0.99 0.50
CA VAL A 39 2.74 0.33 0.59
C VAL A 39 2.65 -0.37 1.94
N VAL A 40 1.70 0.03 2.76
CA VAL A 40 1.33 -0.64 4.02
C VAL A 40 0.15 -1.52 3.72
N PHE A 41 0.36 -2.82 3.73
CA PHE A 41 -0.65 -3.79 3.34
C PHE A 41 -1.21 -4.52 4.54
N HIS A 42 -2.45 -4.24 4.87
CA HIS A 42 -3.20 -4.84 5.97
C HIS A 42 -3.89 -6.12 5.48
N TYR A 43 -3.20 -7.24 5.57
CA TYR A 43 -3.70 -8.52 5.09
C TYR A 43 -4.93 -9.00 5.86
N GLY A 44 -5.95 -9.37 5.11
CA GLY A 44 -7.22 -9.84 5.65
C GLY A 44 -8.37 -8.84 5.47
N GLY A 45 -8.16 -7.71 4.81
CA GLY A 45 -9.21 -6.76 4.45
C GLY A 45 -9.76 -5.96 5.64
N PRO A 46 -9.13 -4.84 6.01
CA PRO A 46 -9.64 -3.95 7.06
C PRO A 46 -11.05 -3.46 6.73
N SER A 47 -11.93 -3.48 7.71
CA SER A 47 -13.27 -2.96 7.52
C SER A 47 -13.28 -1.45 7.39
N GLN A 48 -13.82 -0.95 6.29
CA GLN A 48 -14.03 0.47 6.04
C GLN A 48 -14.94 1.11 7.09
N PHE A 49 -15.89 0.35 7.66
CA PHE A 49 -16.87 0.85 8.63
C PHE A 49 -16.24 1.21 9.97
N GLU A 50 -15.32 0.41 10.44
CA GLU A 50 -14.63 0.60 11.71
C GLU A 50 -13.38 1.50 11.57
N THR A 51 -13.05 1.92 10.33
CA THR A 51 -11.87 2.74 10.05
C THR A 51 -12.21 4.06 9.36
N TYR A 52 -12.06 4.17 8.04
CA TYR A 52 -12.03 5.44 7.32
C TYR A 52 -13.34 5.83 6.63
N ASP A 53 -14.35 4.96 6.62
CA ASP A 53 -15.67 5.25 6.04
C ASP A 53 -16.81 4.81 6.96
N PRO A 54 -16.85 5.30 8.21
CA PRO A 54 -17.93 4.95 9.13
C PRO A 54 -19.26 5.47 8.62
N LYS A 55 -20.33 4.73 8.93
CA LYS A 55 -21.71 5.04 8.54
C LYS A 55 -22.58 5.24 9.79
N PRO A 56 -22.38 6.34 10.56
CA PRO A 56 -23.05 6.54 11.86
C PRO A 56 -24.57 6.57 11.75
N ASP A 57 -25.10 7.02 10.61
CA ASP A 57 -26.55 7.11 10.37
C ASP A 57 -27.16 5.80 9.83
N ALA A 58 -26.35 4.78 9.55
CA ALA A 58 -26.84 3.49 9.10
C ALA A 58 -27.48 2.69 10.26
N PRO A 59 -28.37 1.72 9.97
CA PRO A 59 -28.90 0.83 11.00
C PRO A 59 -27.81 0.12 11.80
N GLN A 60 -28.08 -0.23 13.07
CA GLN A 60 -27.09 -0.84 13.98
C GLN A 60 -26.41 -2.08 13.39
N GLY A 61 -27.14 -2.93 12.65
CA GLY A 61 -26.56 -4.10 11.99
C GLY A 61 -25.58 -3.79 10.83
N ILE A 62 -25.41 -2.49 10.51
CA ILE A 62 -24.44 -1.99 9.53
C ILE A 62 -23.38 -1.13 10.21
N ARG A 63 -23.77 -0.09 10.99
CA ARG A 63 -22.81 0.82 11.63
C ARG A 63 -21.94 0.17 12.71
N GLY A 64 -22.40 -0.95 13.28
CA GLY A 64 -21.67 -1.68 14.32
C GLY A 64 -21.75 -1.04 15.70
N GLU A 65 -20.78 -1.38 16.55
CA GLU A 65 -20.69 -0.96 17.95
C GLU A 65 -19.81 0.28 18.16
N TYR A 66 -18.89 0.55 17.21
CA TYR A 66 -17.90 1.62 17.36
C TYR A 66 -18.49 2.99 17.07
N GLY A 67 -18.04 3.96 17.85
CA GLY A 67 -18.29 5.37 17.61
C GLY A 67 -17.43 5.95 16.49
N THR A 68 -17.67 7.23 16.24
CA THR A 68 -16.90 8.04 15.29
C THR A 68 -16.30 9.23 15.99
N ILE A 69 -15.15 9.70 15.51
CA ILE A 69 -14.48 10.90 15.99
C ILE A 69 -14.29 11.91 14.85
N SER A 70 -14.33 13.19 15.22
CA SER A 70 -13.97 14.28 14.30
C SER A 70 -12.46 14.27 14.02
N THR A 71 -12.09 14.73 12.84
CA THR A 71 -10.69 14.85 12.44
C THR A 71 -10.23 16.31 12.43
N ALA A 72 -8.95 16.55 12.20
CA ALA A 72 -8.39 17.89 11.97
C ALA A 72 -9.03 18.61 10.77
N VAL A 73 -9.69 17.87 9.87
CA VAL A 73 -10.41 18.43 8.72
C VAL A 73 -11.90 18.46 8.99
N PRO A 74 -12.53 19.64 9.11
CA PRO A 74 -13.95 19.76 9.39
C PRO A 74 -14.82 19.00 8.39
N GLY A 75 -15.76 18.19 8.93
CA GLY A 75 -16.69 17.39 8.12
C GLY A 75 -16.15 16.03 7.68
N ILE A 76 -14.92 15.68 8.02
CA ILE A 76 -14.39 14.32 7.88
C ILE A 76 -14.43 13.64 9.25
N MET A 77 -15.04 12.46 9.29
CA MET A 77 -15.09 11.60 10.48
C MET A 77 -14.46 10.24 10.15
N VAL A 78 -13.85 9.64 11.18
CA VAL A 78 -13.24 8.30 11.12
C VAL A 78 -13.68 7.48 12.34
N GLY A 79 -13.39 6.19 12.35
CA GLY A 79 -13.64 5.31 13.49
C GLY A 79 -12.91 5.76 14.76
N GLU A 80 -13.50 5.55 15.92
CA GLU A 80 -13.01 6.06 17.21
C GLU A 80 -11.62 5.57 17.63
N TYR A 81 -11.17 4.45 17.06
CA TYR A 81 -9.84 3.87 17.33
C TYR A 81 -8.71 4.41 16.43
N LEU A 82 -8.98 5.49 15.65
CA LEU A 82 -8.01 6.19 14.81
C LEU A 82 -7.69 7.62 15.29
N PRO A 83 -7.46 7.87 16.60
CA PRO A 83 -7.30 9.23 17.13
C PRO A 83 -6.06 9.95 16.57
N ARG A 84 -4.99 9.24 16.23
CA ARG A 84 -3.75 9.84 15.71
C ARG A 84 -3.89 10.17 14.23
N CYS A 85 -4.43 9.28 13.42
CA CYS A 85 -4.75 9.56 12.02
C CYS A 85 -5.79 10.68 11.89
N ALA A 86 -6.75 10.76 12.82
CA ALA A 86 -7.69 11.87 12.88
C ALA A 86 -6.99 13.23 13.05
N GLN A 87 -5.93 13.31 13.86
CA GLN A 87 -5.14 14.53 14.08
C GLN A 87 -4.33 14.97 12.85
N ILE A 88 -3.89 14.03 12.03
CA ILE A 88 -3.10 14.30 10.83
C ILE A 88 -3.92 14.18 9.53
N MET A 89 -5.26 14.22 9.62
CA MET A 89 -6.13 14.05 8.45
C MET A 89 -5.87 15.09 7.35
N ASP A 90 -5.37 16.27 7.70
CA ASP A 90 -4.93 17.31 6.79
C ASP A 90 -3.73 16.89 5.89
N ARG A 91 -3.03 15.81 6.23
CA ARG A 91 -1.94 15.18 5.44
C ARG A 91 -2.38 13.91 4.73
N LEU A 92 -3.59 13.46 4.96
CA LEU A 92 -4.14 12.22 4.41
C LEU A 92 -5.19 12.52 3.35
N SER A 93 -5.29 11.65 2.36
CA SER A 93 -6.46 11.58 1.47
C SER A 93 -7.04 10.17 1.54
N VAL A 94 -8.35 10.08 1.70
CA VAL A 94 -9.06 8.81 1.79
C VAL A 94 -9.84 8.58 0.50
N VAL A 95 -9.58 7.47 -0.16
CA VAL A 95 -10.40 6.97 -1.29
C VAL A 95 -11.44 6.02 -0.70
N ARG A 96 -12.73 6.36 -0.85
CA ARG A 96 -13.87 5.60 -0.29
C ARG A 96 -14.66 4.78 -1.32
N SER A 97 -14.10 4.65 -2.50
CA SER A 97 -14.79 4.05 -3.66
C SER A 97 -13.96 2.99 -4.37
N MET A 98 -12.95 2.42 -3.68
CA MET A 98 -12.20 1.29 -4.22
C MET A 98 -13.13 0.10 -4.44
N HIS A 99 -12.97 -0.58 -5.58
CA HIS A 99 -13.72 -1.80 -5.87
C HIS A 99 -12.98 -2.70 -6.88
N HIS A 100 -13.25 -3.99 -6.84
CA HIS A 100 -12.83 -4.98 -7.82
C HIS A 100 -13.67 -6.28 -7.69
N PRO A 101 -13.61 -7.23 -8.64
CA PRO A 101 -14.49 -8.41 -8.61
C PRO A 101 -14.00 -9.60 -7.75
N MET A 102 -12.76 -9.57 -7.23
CA MET A 102 -12.15 -10.72 -6.53
C MET A 102 -12.59 -10.79 -5.07
N ARG A 103 -13.17 -11.93 -4.66
CA ARG A 103 -13.70 -12.17 -3.30
C ARG A 103 -12.82 -13.07 -2.44
N ASN A 104 -11.89 -13.79 -3.04
CA ASN A 104 -10.92 -14.62 -2.35
C ASN A 104 -9.61 -13.88 -2.11
N HIS A 105 -8.97 -14.07 -0.95
CA HIS A 105 -7.74 -13.35 -0.56
C HIS A 105 -6.66 -13.44 -1.62
N ASN A 106 -6.39 -14.63 -2.16
CA ASN A 106 -5.31 -14.81 -3.11
C ASN A 106 -5.55 -14.05 -4.41
N SER A 107 -6.74 -14.16 -4.99
CA SER A 107 -7.08 -13.45 -6.21
C SER A 107 -7.13 -11.93 -6.01
N ALA A 108 -7.68 -11.49 -4.87
CA ALA A 108 -7.75 -10.08 -4.53
C ALA A 108 -6.35 -9.48 -4.30
N ALA A 109 -5.47 -10.21 -3.60
CA ALA A 109 -4.09 -9.79 -3.42
C ALA A 109 -3.33 -9.69 -4.75
N ALA A 110 -3.50 -10.68 -5.65
CA ALA A 110 -2.94 -10.60 -6.99
C ALA A 110 -3.39 -9.32 -7.71
N GLU A 111 -4.68 -8.99 -7.63
CA GLU A 111 -5.23 -7.81 -8.30
C GLU A 111 -4.69 -6.50 -7.71
N VAL A 112 -4.66 -6.34 -6.40
CA VAL A 112 -4.22 -5.09 -5.78
C VAL A 112 -2.70 -4.87 -5.87
N PHE A 113 -1.89 -5.95 -5.86
CA PHE A 113 -0.45 -5.83 -6.00
C PHE A 113 0.05 -5.68 -7.43
N THR A 114 -0.75 -6.06 -8.41
CA THR A 114 -0.36 -5.96 -9.83
C THR A 114 -1.14 -4.91 -10.60
N GLY A 115 -2.29 -4.45 -10.07
CA GLY A 115 -3.24 -3.60 -10.79
C GLY A 115 -3.96 -4.35 -11.92
N ARG A 116 -4.00 -5.69 -11.85
CA ARG A 116 -4.62 -6.52 -12.91
C ARG A 116 -5.42 -7.65 -12.34
N THR A 117 -6.59 -7.86 -12.92
CA THR A 117 -7.41 -9.03 -12.64
C THR A 117 -6.67 -10.30 -13.06
N PRO A 118 -6.47 -11.26 -12.14
CA PRO A 118 -5.74 -12.48 -12.46
C PRO A 118 -6.45 -13.31 -13.54
N ALA A 119 -5.67 -13.82 -14.49
CA ALA A 119 -6.20 -14.61 -15.61
C ALA A 119 -6.92 -15.91 -15.17
N GLY A 120 -6.55 -16.44 -14.00
CA GLY A 120 -7.19 -17.61 -13.39
C GLY A 120 -8.58 -17.33 -12.79
N GLY A 121 -9.00 -16.06 -12.70
CA GLY A 121 -10.23 -15.66 -12.03
C GLY A 121 -10.15 -15.67 -10.52
N ASP A 122 -11.29 -15.75 -9.85
CA ASP A 122 -11.41 -15.63 -8.39
C ASP A 122 -11.22 -17.00 -7.70
N LEU A 123 -9.97 -17.31 -7.35
CA LEU A 123 -9.56 -18.60 -6.77
C LEU A 123 -8.84 -18.41 -5.44
N GLU A 124 -9.25 -19.19 -4.41
CA GLU A 124 -8.61 -19.19 -3.09
C GLU A 124 -7.18 -19.73 -3.13
N LEU A 125 -6.90 -20.71 -3.97
CA LEU A 125 -5.57 -21.34 -4.10
C LEU A 125 -4.77 -20.78 -5.29
N LEU A 126 -5.10 -19.56 -5.74
CA LEU A 126 -4.28 -18.90 -6.74
C LEU A 126 -2.87 -18.69 -6.17
N ALA A 127 -1.85 -19.06 -6.94
CA ALA A 127 -0.45 -18.84 -6.61
C ALA A 127 0.26 -18.11 -7.74
N ASP A 128 1.36 -17.43 -7.42
CA ASP A 128 2.22 -16.83 -8.46
C ASP A 128 2.91 -17.92 -9.28
N GLU A 129 2.95 -17.69 -10.57
CA GLU A 129 3.71 -18.47 -11.55
C GLU A 129 4.71 -17.55 -12.26
N ALA A 130 5.71 -18.15 -12.95
CA ALA A 130 6.68 -17.39 -13.74
C ALA A 130 6.04 -16.54 -14.86
N ARG A 131 4.80 -16.83 -15.25
CA ARG A 131 4.01 -16.07 -16.23
C ARG A 131 3.03 -15.06 -15.59
N SER A 132 2.93 -15.01 -14.26
CA SER A 132 2.10 -14.05 -13.55
C SER A 132 2.55 -12.62 -13.87
N PHE A 133 1.62 -11.67 -13.80
CA PHE A 133 1.97 -10.27 -13.97
C PHE A 133 2.84 -9.81 -12.78
N PRO A 134 3.87 -8.97 -13.02
CA PRO A 134 4.78 -8.55 -11.96
C PRO A 134 4.10 -7.65 -10.93
N THR A 135 4.53 -7.75 -9.68
CA THR A 135 4.10 -6.82 -8.62
C THR A 135 4.50 -5.36 -8.93
N LEU A 136 3.77 -4.39 -8.37
CA LEU A 136 4.02 -2.96 -8.56
C LEU A 136 5.48 -2.57 -8.30
N GLY A 137 6.09 -3.09 -7.21
CA GLY A 137 7.49 -2.79 -6.89
C GLY A 137 8.48 -3.31 -7.91
N SER A 138 8.25 -4.51 -8.45
CA SER A 138 9.05 -5.08 -9.54
C SER A 138 8.89 -4.30 -10.84
N SER A 139 7.66 -3.89 -11.15
CA SER A 139 7.34 -3.06 -12.32
C SER A 139 8.01 -1.68 -12.24
N VAL A 140 7.99 -1.03 -11.06
CA VAL A 140 8.71 0.23 -10.82
C VAL A 140 10.21 0.05 -10.99
N SER A 141 10.79 -1.01 -10.39
CA SER A 141 12.22 -1.32 -10.51
C SER A 141 12.64 -1.51 -11.96
N HIS A 142 11.84 -2.22 -12.74
CA HIS A 142 12.08 -2.45 -14.18
C HIS A 142 11.99 -1.13 -14.95
N ALA A 143 10.93 -0.36 -14.79
CA ALA A 143 10.69 0.87 -15.54
C ALA A 143 11.67 2.01 -15.19
N LEU A 144 12.19 2.06 -13.95
CA LEU A 144 13.24 3.00 -13.56
C LEU A 144 14.59 2.64 -14.20
N GLY A 145 14.89 1.36 -14.43
CA GLY A 145 16.12 0.91 -15.06
C GLY A 145 17.36 1.43 -14.32
N ASN A 146 18.24 2.16 -15.02
CA ASN A 146 19.46 2.74 -14.44
C ASN A 146 19.22 3.88 -13.45
N ARG A 147 17.98 4.38 -13.32
CA ARG A 147 17.58 5.38 -12.30
C ARG A 147 17.19 4.72 -10.99
N ALA A 148 17.02 3.40 -10.97
CA ALA A 148 16.69 2.68 -9.76
C ALA A 148 17.86 2.70 -8.77
N HIS A 149 17.53 2.73 -7.47
CA HIS A 149 18.49 2.54 -6.40
C HIS A 149 19.16 1.16 -6.50
N LEU A 150 20.34 1.00 -5.88
CA LEU A 150 21.04 -0.30 -5.80
C LEU A 150 20.12 -1.41 -5.22
N LEU A 151 19.27 -1.05 -4.25
CA LEU A 151 18.23 -1.87 -3.67
C LEU A 151 16.86 -1.25 -4.00
N PRO A 152 16.28 -1.51 -5.19
CA PRO A 152 15.13 -0.74 -5.65
C PRO A 152 13.81 -1.13 -5.00
N PHE A 153 13.67 -2.40 -4.56
CA PHE A 153 12.43 -2.92 -3.99
C PHE A 153 12.71 -3.81 -2.76
N VAL A 154 12.06 -3.49 -1.65
CA VAL A 154 12.16 -4.21 -0.38
C VAL A 154 10.76 -4.60 0.11
N ALA A 155 10.60 -5.82 0.58
CA ALA A 155 9.40 -6.28 1.28
C ALA A 155 9.76 -6.75 2.69
N LEU A 156 8.93 -6.37 3.67
CA LEU A 156 9.16 -6.67 5.09
C LEU A 156 7.84 -6.80 5.85
N PRO A 157 7.82 -7.43 7.03
CA PRO A 157 8.93 -8.14 7.69
C PRO A 157 8.95 -9.64 7.34
N TYR A 158 8.05 -10.10 6.48
CA TYR A 158 7.90 -11.51 6.09
C TYR A 158 7.19 -11.64 4.73
N THR A 159 7.16 -12.85 4.19
CA THR A 159 6.29 -13.23 3.08
C THR A 159 4.94 -13.68 3.63
N ILE A 160 3.83 -13.20 3.07
CA ILE A 160 2.49 -13.65 3.47
C ILE A 160 2.13 -14.95 2.76
N TYR A 161 1.49 -15.83 3.49
CA TYR A 161 0.90 -17.08 3.01
C TYR A 161 -0.58 -17.15 3.39
N ASN A 162 -1.39 -17.62 2.44
CA ASN A 162 -2.75 -18.08 2.67
C ASN A 162 -2.88 -19.44 1.99
N VAL A 163 -2.62 -20.54 2.73
CA VAL A 163 -2.45 -21.91 2.24
C VAL A 163 -1.24 -22.06 1.33
N VAL A 164 -1.16 -21.25 0.27
CA VAL A 164 0.01 -21.05 -0.60
C VAL A 164 0.61 -19.67 -0.37
N GLN A 165 1.79 -19.38 -0.92
CA GLN A 165 2.30 -18.01 -0.91
C GLN A 165 1.26 -17.09 -1.56
N LEU A 166 0.89 -16.03 -0.84
CA LEU A 166 -0.07 -15.04 -1.36
C LEU A 166 0.47 -14.46 -2.68
N PRO A 167 -0.28 -14.49 -3.77
CA PRO A 167 0.20 -14.02 -5.07
C PRO A 167 0.33 -12.50 -5.12
N GLY A 168 0.99 -12.02 -6.18
CA GLY A 168 1.32 -10.59 -6.32
C GLY A 168 2.53 -10.15 -5.48
N GLN A 169 3.28 -11.09 -4.91
CA GLN A 169 4.51 -10.81 -4.17
C GLN A 169 5.78 -11.09 -4.99
N THR A 170 5.67 -11.54 -6.23
CA THR A 170 6.80 -11.96 -7.06
C THR A 170 7.02 -11.04 -8.27
N PRO A 171 8.19 -11.10 -8.91
CA PRO A 171 8.46 -10.32 -10.11
C PRO A 171 7.75 -10.88 -11.35
N GLY A 172 7.02 -12.00 -11.22
CA GLY A 172 6.33 -12.63 -12.33
C GLY A 172 7.22 -12.81 -13.57
N PHE A 173 6.70 -12.51 -14.74
CA PHE A 173 7.43 -12.70 -16.00
C PHE A 173 8.64 -11.78 -16.22
N LEU A 174 8.84 -10.74 -15.39
CA LEU A 174 10.05 -9.93 -15.44
C LEU A 174 11.30 -10.68 -14.94
N GLY A 175 11.10 -11.77 -14.18
CA GLY A 175 12.17 -12.63 -13.70
C GLY A 175 12.89 -12.08 -12.46
N GLY A 176 13.74 -12.94 -11.88
CA GLY A 176 14.35 -12.73 -10.55
C GLY A 176 15.23 -11.49 -10.38
N ALA A 177 15.63 -10.85 -11.48
CA ALA A 177 16.36 -9.59 -11.46
C ALA A 177 15.59 -8.43 -10.79
N TYR A 178 14.28 -8.52 -10.87
CA TYR A 178 13.36 -7.50 -10.35
C TYR A 178 12.61 -8.00 -9.12
N ASP A 179 13.08 -9.12 -8.53
CA ASP A 179 12.49 -9.61 -7.29
C ASP A 179 12.77 -8.65 -6.12
N ARG A 180 11.90 -8.69 -5.14
CA ARG A 180 12.06 -7.92 -3.92
C ARG A 180 13.23 -8.46 -3.08
N PHE A 181 13.91 -7.57 -2.39
CA PHE A 181 14.75 -7.97 -1.27
C PHE A 181 13.83 -8.26 -0.08
N GLN A 182 13.67 -9.54 0.22
CA GLN A 182 12.82 -9.96 1.33
C GLN A 182 13.56 -9.83 2.66
N VAL A 183 13.10 -8.92 3.50
CA VAL A 183 13.52 -8.85 4.89
C VAL A 183 12.70 -9.86 5.69
N ALA A 184 13.34 -10.73 6.41
CA ALA A 184 12.69 -11.68 7.31
C ALA A 184 13.09 -11.41 8.76
N GLY A 185 12.12 -11.52 9.67
CA GLY A 185 12.34 -11.37 11.11
C GLY A 185 11.60 -10.17 11.70
N ASN A 186 11.67 -10.05 13.02
CA ASN A 186 10.96 -9.03 13.76
C ASN A 186 11.87 -7.80 14.01
N PRO A 187 11.65 -6.64 13.35
CA PRO A 187 12.44 -5.44 13.57
C PRO A 187 12.33 -4.87 15.00
N ASN A 188 11.34 -5.31 15.77
CA ASN A 188 11.22 -4.94 17.18
C ASN A 188 12.14 -5.76 18.10
N SER A 189 12.68 -6.89 17.62
CA SER A 189 13.59 -7.72 18.41
C SER A 189 14.96 -7.07 18.58
N ASN A 190 15.59 -7.29 19.74
CA ASN A 190 16.94 -6.74 20.02
C ASN A 190 18.01 -7.45 19.19
N ASP A 191 17.76 -8.64 18.72
CA ASP A 191 18.65 -9.45 17.90
C ASP A 191 18.35 -9.34 16.39
N PHE A 192 17.44 -8.45 16.00
CA PHE A 192 17.12 -8.23 14.59
C PHE A 192 18.37 -7.90 13.79
N ARG A 193 18.65 -8.75 12.80
CA ARG A 193 19.79 -8.64 11.87
C ARG A 193 19.38 -9.15 10.50
N ILE A 194 19.97 -8.56 9.49
CA ILE A 194 19.88 -9.08 8.11
C ILE A 194 21.12 -9.93 7.87
N SER A 195 20.98 -11.23 8.04
CA SER A 195 22.12 -12.17 7.97
C SER A 195 22.87 -12.10 6.63
N ALA A 196 22.19 -11.79 5.54
CA ALA A 196 22.82 -11.60 4.22
C ALA A 196 23.77 -10.38 4.18
N LEU A 197 23.57 -9.38 5.07
CA LEU A 197 24.32 -8.14 5.14
C LEU A 197 25.26 -8.10 6.36
N ASP A 198 25.25 -9.13 7.23
CA ASP A 198 26.03 -9.15 8.46
C ASP A 198 27.49 -9.55 8.19
N PRO A 199 28.48 -8.66 8.45
CA PRO A 199 29.90 -8.96 8.25
C PRO A 199 30.43 -10.01 9.24
N THR A 200 29.77 -10.23 10.39
CA THR A 200 30.21 -11.18 11.41
C THR A 200 30.06 -12.65 10.99
N THR A 201 29.29 -12.94 9.94
CA THR A 201 29.10 -14.28 9.37
C THR A 201 30.31 -14.76 8.53
N GLY A 202 31.52 -14.22 8.76
CA GLY A 202 32.75 -14.59 8.05
C GLY A 202 32.90 -13.97 6.66
N ARG A 203 32.11 -12.96 6.34
CA ARG A 203 32.13 -12.24 5.06
C ARG A 203 32.65 -10.81 5.26
N SER A 204 33.96 -10.65 5.47
CA SER A 204 34.55 -9.30 5.49
C SER A 204 34.45 -8.65 4.09
N THR A 205 34.48 -7.31 4.04
CA THR A 205 34.54 -6.58 2.76
C THR A 205 35.74 -6.98 1.90
N LEU A 206 36.87 -7.35 2.52
CA LEU A 206 38.03 -7.90 1.85
C LEU A 206 37.75 -9.27 1.23
N ASP A 207 36.98 -10.11 1.92
CA ASP A 207 36.57 -11.42 1.43
C ASP A 207 35.62 -11.31 0.22
N VAL A 208 34.68 -10.34 0.25
CA VAL A 208 33.80 -10.04 -0.89
C VAL A 208 34.59 -9.57 -2.11
N SER A 209 35.58 -8.69 -1.92
CA SER A 209 36.44 -8.21 -3.00
C SER A 209 37.28 -9.33 -3.60
N SER A 210 37.83 -10.21 -2.76
CA SER A 210 38.59 -11.38 -3.20
C SER A 210 37.70 -12.36 -3.97
N ARG A 211 36.47 -12.58 -3.54
CA ARG A 211 35.48 -13.40 -4.25
C ARG A 211 35.06 -12.79 -5.58
N LYS A 212 34.86 -11.47 -5.64
CA LYS A 212 34.62 -10.75 -6.90
C LYS A 212 35.74 -10.98 -7.88
N ASN A 213 37.00 -10.83 -7.48
CA ASN A 213 38.17 -11.07 -8.32
C ASN A 213 38.27 -12.54 -8.76
N LEU A 214 37.94 -13.49 -7.87
CA LEU A 214 37.94 -14.91 -8.20
C LEU A 214 36.82 -15.24 -9.20
N LEU A 215 35.63 -14.72 -9.02
CA LEU A 215 34.50 -14.88 -9.95
C LEU A 215 34.88 -14.37 -11.34
N HIS A 216 35.44 -13.17 -11.46
CA HIS A 216 35.89 -12.63 -12.76
C HIS A 216 36.97 -13.49 -13.42
N ARG A 217 37.83 -14.14 -12.63
CA ARG A 217 38.87 -15.03 -13.17
C ARG A 217 38.39 -16.41 -13.59
N LEU A 218 37.30 -16.88 -12.93
CA LEU A 218 36.69 -18.19 -13.19
C LEU A 218 35.47 -18.11 -14.12
N ASP A 219 35.00 -16.90 -14.43
CA ASP A 219 33.82 -16.69 -15.26
C ASP A 219 34.15 -16.99 -16.75
N VAL A 220 33.93 -18.23 -17.10
CA VAL A 220 34.02 -18.73 -18.47
C VAL A 220 32.67 -18.74 -19.20
N LEU A 221 31.70 -17.97 -18.71
CA LEU A 221 30.40 -17.90 -19.34
C LEU A 221 30.49 -17.39 -20.78
N PRO A 222 29.78 -18.01 -21.73
CA PRO A 222 29.76 -17.57 -23.10
C PRO A 222 29.25 -16.13 -23.24
N SER A 223 29.66 -15.44 -24.31
CA SER A 223 29.22 -14.04 -24.60
C SER A 223 27.79 -14.01 -25.13
N THR A 224 26.84 -14.54 -24.38
CA THR A 224 25.40 -14.47 -24.68
C THR A 224 24.73 -13.36 -23.89
N ALA A 225 23.57 -12.84 -24.34
CA ALA A 225 22.79 -11.87 -23.63
C ALA A 225 22.42 -12.34 -22.20
N ALA A 226 22.04 -13.61 -22.07
CA ALA A 226 21.69 -14.21 -20.76
C ALA A 226 22.91 -14.26 -19.82
N ALA A 227 24.10 -14.58 -20.31
CA ALA A 227 25.32 -14.59 -19.50
C ALA A 227 25.75 -13.17 -19.10
N SER A 228 25.61 -12.19 -19.98
CA SER A 228 25.86 -10.78 -19.65
C SER A 228 24.89 -10.27 -18.57
N GLN A 229 23.62 -10.65 -18.67
CA GLN A 229 22.61 -10.31 -17.67
C GLN A 229 22.92 -10.96 -16.31
N MET A 230 23.35 -12.23 -16.28
CA MET A 230 23.76 -12.91 -15.06
C MET A 230 24.96 -12.22 -14.40
N ARG A 231 25.96 -11.79 -15.18
CA ARG A 231 27.10 -11.01 -14.65
C ARG A 231 26.66 -9.71 -13.99
N THR A 232 25.78 -8.97 -14.66
CA THR A 232 25.23 -7.73 -14.08
C THR A 232 24.52 -7.98 -12.74
N TYR A 233 23.79 -9.09 -12.61
CA TYR A 233 23.13 -9.44 -11.35
C TYR A 233 24.13 -9.82 -10.25
N GLN A 234 25.17 -10.58 -10.59
CA GLN A 234 26.23 -10.94 -9.65
C GLN A 234 26.97 -9.70 -9.15
N GLU A 235 27.30 -8.78 -10.05
CA GLU A 235 27.94 -7.51 -9.70
C GLU A 235 27.07 -6.66 -8.76
N ARG A 236 25.79 -6.50 -9.07
CA ARG A 236 24.82 -5.78 -8.19
C ARG A 236 24.68 -6.45 -6.83
N ALA A 237 24.60 -7.78 -6.78
CA ALA A 237 24.52 -8.52 -5.53
C ALA A 237 25.78 -8.34 -4.66
N LEU A 238 26.97 -8.36 -5.26
CA LEU A 238 28.23 -8.11 -4.56
C LEU A 238 28.34 -6.67 -4.08
N GLU A 239 27.90 -5.70 -4.89
CA GLU A 239 27.84 -4.29 -4.52
C GLU A 239 26.90 -4.07 -3.33
N LEU A 240 25.71 -4.66 -3.37
CA LEU A 240 24.72 -4.61 -2.30
C LEU A 240 25.28 -5.09 -0.97
N VAL A 241 25.91 -6.30 -0.97
CA VAL A 241 26.50 -6.88 0.26
C VAL A 241 27.68 -6.07 0.76
N SER A 242 28.41 -5.37 -0.12
CA SER A 242 29.55 -4.52 0.23
C SER A 242 29.15 -3.12 0.68
N SER A 243 27.93 -2.68 0.44
CA SER A 243 27.49 -1.32 0.72
C SER A 243 27.27 -1.07 2.21
N ASP A 244 28.09 -0.19 2.78
CA ASP A 244 27.91 0.30 4.16
C ASP A 244 26.62 1.13 4.32
N GLU A 245 26.21 1.82 3.28
CA GLU A 245 24.97 2.60 3.26
C GLU A 245 23.76 1.68 3.39
N VAL A 246 23.70 0.61 2.60
CA VAL A 246 22.65 -0.41 2.68
C VAL A 246 22.64 -1.03 4.08
N ARG A 247 23.79 -1.45 4.62
CA ARG A 247 23.82 -2.01 5.99
C ARG A 247 23.29 -1.04 7.04
N ARG A 248 23.72 0.23 6.97
CA ARG A 248 23.25 1.27 7.90
C ARG A 248 21.76 1.54 7.80
N SER A 249 21.14 1.40 6.62
CA SER A 249 19.70 1.62 6.46
C SER A 249 18.87 0.60 7.23
N PHE A 250 19.36 -0.63 7.40
CA PHE A 250 18.69 -1.70 8.17
C PHE A 250 18.96 -1.66 9.68
N ASP A 251 19.92 -0.86 10.14
CA ASP A 251 20.32 -0.81 11.54
C ASP A 251 19.40 0.10 12.37
N LEU A 252 18.36 -0.49 12.97
CA LEU A 252 17.42 0.21 13.85
C LEU A 252 18.03 0.63 15.21
N ALA A 253 19.19 0.11 15.60
CA ALA A 253 19.86 0.53 16.82
C ALA A 253 20.41 1.98 16.71
N ARG A 254 20.50 2.51 15.49
CA ARG A 254 20.88 3.91 15.24
C ARG A 254 19.74 4.91 15.49
N GLU A 255 18.51 4.43 15.64
CA GLU A 255 17.38 5.29 16.00
C GLU A 255 17.31 5.48 17.52
N ASP A 256 17.01 6.70 17.93
CA ASP A 256 16.82 6.98 19.35
C ASP A 256 15.56 6.31 19.91
N GLY A 257 15.55 6.14 21.25
CA GLY A 257 14.46 5.47 21.94
C GLY A 257 13.12 6.14 21.74
N LYS A 258 13.06 7.49 21.72
CA LYS A 258 11.83 8.26 21.56
C LYS A 258 11.21 8.06 20.17
N THR A 259 12.05 8.07 19.13
CA THR A 259 11.62 7.78 17.77
C THR A 259 11.02 6.37 17.68
N ARG A 260 11.74 5.37 18.22
CA ARG A 260 11.24 4.00 18.22
C ARG A 260 9.92 3.84 18.99
N ASP A 261 9.78 4.53 20.14
CA ASP A 261 8.55 4.51 20.96
C ASP A 261 7.38 5.20 20.26
N ARG A 262 7.63 6.28 19.51
CA ARG A 262 6.63 6.99 18.71
C ARG A 262 5.97 6.09 17.68
N TYR A 263 6.74 5.27 16.96
CA TYR A 263 6.22 4.28 16.01
C TYR A 263 5.52 3.09 16.69
N GLY A 264 5.79 2.86 17.97
CA GLY A 264 5.33 1.71 18.75
C GLY A 264 6.32 0.56 18.75
N ARG A 265 6.54 -0.02 19.97
CA ARG A 265 7.44 -1.18 20.18
C ARG A 265 6.73 -2.49 19.83
N HIS A 266 6.25 -2.59 18.61
CA HIS A 266 5.59 -3.79 18.06
C HIS A 266 6.04 -4.00 16.61
N LEU A 267 5.75 -5.18 16.07
CA LEU A 267 6.21 -5.61 14.75
C LEU A 267 5.91 -4.58 13.66
N LEU A 268 4.63 -4.16 13.52
CA LEU A 268 4.22 -3.19 12.50
C LEU A 268 4.93 -1.84 12.68
N GLY A 269 4.94 -1.28 13.90
CA GLY A 269 5.54 0.03 14.15
C GLY A 269 7.02 0.06 13.80
N GLN A 270 7.80 -0.96 14.22
CA GLN A 270 9.23 -1.02 13.89
C GLN A 270 9.49 -1.38 12.43
N SER A 271 8.57 -2.08 11.76
CA SER A 271 8.60 -2.29 10.32
C SER A 271 8.39 -0.99 9.54
N LEU A 272 7.46 -0.15 9.98
CA LEU A 272 7.22 1.17 9.39
C LEU A 272 8.41 2.12 9.61
N LEU A 273 9.05 2.08 10.78
CA LEU A 273 10.29 2.81 11.03
C LEU A 273 11.42 2.33 10.10
N LEU A 274 11.54 1.03 9.89
CA LEU A 274 12.50 0.48 8.93
C LEU A 274 12.20 0.93 7.51
N ALA A 275 10.92 0.93 7.09
CA ALA A 275 10.50 1.43 5.78
C ALA A 275 10.89 2.90 5.57
N ARG A 276 10.71 3.78 6.59
CA ARG A 276 11.16 5.16 6.54
C ARG A 276 12.68 5.26 6.33
N ARG A 277 13.48 4.48 7.06
CA ARG A 277 14.94 4.46 6.90
C ARG A 277 15.37 4.01 5.50
N LEU A 278 14.68 3.02 4.95
CA LEU A 278 14.95 2.52 3.60
C LEU A 278 14.69 3.60 2.55
N VAL A 279 13.57 4.31 2.60
CA VAL A 279 13.31 5.40 1.64
C VAL A 279 14.22 6.61 1.88
N GLU A 280 14.64 6.88 3.12
CA GLU A 280 15.65 7.90 3.45
C GLU A 280 17.01 7.56 2.82
N SER A 281 17.37 6.28 2.67
CA SER A 281 18.56 5.83 1.95
C SER A 281 18.38 5.73 0.44
N GLY A 282 17.18 6.02 -0.10
CA GLY A 282 16.91 6.07 -1.54
C GLY A 282 16.23 4.85 -2.12
N VAL A 283 15.82 3.86 -1.31
CA VAL A 283 15.00 2.72 -1.79
C VAL A 283 13.72 3.23 -2.46
N ASN A 284 13.46 2.76 -3.68
CA ASN A 284 12.37 3.28 -4.48
C ASN A 284 11.00 2.72 -4.06
N PHE A 285 10.92 1.43 -3.70
CA PHE A 285 9.66 0.81 -3.35
C PHE A 285 9.78 -0.06 -2.10
N VAL A 286 8.90 0.14 -1.13
CA VAL A 286 8.87 -0.66 0.10
C VAL A 286 7.47 -1.17 0.32
N THR A 287 7.29 -2.49 0.49
CA THR A 287 6.03 -3.07 0.96
C THR A 287 6.18 -3.51 2.40
N VAL A 288 5.33 -2.99 3.27
CA VAL A 288 5.24 -3.39 4.68
C VAL A 288 3.98 -4.22 4.85
N PHE A 289 4.15 -5.48 5.21
CA PHE A 289 3.05 -6.39 5.48
C PHE A 289 2.62 -6.32 6.95
N ASP A 290 1.32 -6.14 7.17
CA ASP A 290 0.66 -6.17 8.46
C ASP A 290 -0.37 -7.31 8.50
N GLY A 291 -0.14 -8.26 9.37
CA GLY A 291 -0.89 -9.51 9.48
C GLY A 291 0.08 -10.67 9.71
N GLN A 292 -0.36 -11.80 10.26
CA GLN A 292 0.55 -12.92 10.50
C GLN A 292 0.69 -13.85 9.29
N THR A 293 1.84 -14.50 9.22
CA THR A 293 2.23 -15.38 8.12
C THR A 293 1.49 -16.72 8.09
N ASN A 294 1.06 -17.20 9.25
CA ASN A 294 0.39 -18.50 9.41
C ASN A 294 -0.56 -18.43 10.61
N GLY A 295 -1.82 -18.25 10.37
CA GLY A 295 -2.86 -18.24 11.39
C GLY A 295 -3.76 -17.02 11.34
N GLN A 296 -5.03 -17.25 11.43
CA GLN A 296 -6.07 -16.23 11.28
C GLN A 296 -6.18 -15.28 12.49
N ASP A 297 -5.43 -15.51 13.57
CA ASP A 297 -5.69 -14.84 14.83
C ASP A 297 -5.09 -13.43 14.97
N ALA A 298 -4.22 -13.02 14.06
CA ALA A 298 -3.58 -11.70 14.11
C ALA A 298 -3.54 -10.96 12.76
N ASN A 299 -4.50 -11.24 11.88
CA ASN A 299 -4.72 -10.52 10.65
C ASN A 299 -6.11 -9.84 10.65
N TRP A 300 -6.41 -9.07 9.60
CA TRP A 300 -7.67 -8.31 9.49
C TRP A 300 -8.86 -9.15 9.00
N ASP A 301 -8.67 -10.45 8.73
CA ASP A 301 -9.72 -11.36 8.28
C ASP A 301 -10.71 -11.71 9.40
N SER A 302 -11.74 -10.88 9.56
CA SER A 302 -12.62 -10.85 10.73
C SER A 302 -14.03 -11.35 10.43
N HIS A 303 -14.16 -12.62 10.01
CA HIS A 303 -15.45 -13.28 9.78
C HIS A 303 -16.27 -13.49 11.06
N GLN A 304 -15.66 -13.35 12.22
CA GLN A 304 -16.29 -13.45 13.53
C GLN A 304 -15.65 -12.47 14.50
N THR A 305 -16.41 -12.04 15.49
CA THR A 305 -15.94 -11.19 16.60
C THR A 305 -15.10 -9.99 16.15
N ILE A 306 -15.56 -9.27 15.10
CA ILE A 306 -14.80 -8.18 14.45
C ILE A 306 -14.42 -7.07 15.43
N PHE A 307 -15.32 -6.70 16.36
CA PHE A 307 -15.08 -5.57 17.27
C PHE A 307 -13.92 -5.85 18.25
N PRO A 308 -13.89 -6.96 19.03
CA PRO A 308 -12.73 -7.29 19.86
C PRO A 308 -11.43 -7.37 19.07
N ARG A 309 -11.45 -7.91 17.84
CA ARG A 309 -10.26 -8.01 16.98
C ARG A 309 -9.78 -6.64 16.52
N HIS A 310 -10.67 -5.82 16.00
CA HIS A 310 -10.31 -4.47 15.51
C HIS A 310 -9.83 -3.56 16.65
N ARG A 311 -10.33 -3.74 17.88
CA ARG A 311 -9.80 -3.05 19.06
C ARG A 311 -8.32 -3.35 19.33
N GLN A 312 -7.84 -4.51 18.90
CA GLN A 312 -6.42 -4.89 19.03
C GLN A 312 -5.60 -4.48 17.81
N LEU A 313 -6.17 -4.47 16.60
CA LEU A 313 -5.45 -4.22 15.34
C LEU A 313 -5.37 -2.73 14.98
N ILE A 314 -6.47 -1.97 15.17
CA ILE A 314 -6.52 -0.56 14.74
C ILE A 314 -5.54 0.33 15.51
N PRO A 315 -5.43 0.29 16.86
CA PRO A 315 -4.56 1.22 17.57
C PRO A 315 -3.07 1.10 17.23
N PRO A 316 -2.47 -0.10 17.08
CA PRO A 316 -1.09 -0.22 16.60
C PRO A 316 -0.91 0.31 15.17
N ALA A 317 -1.90 0.08 14.28
CA ALA A 317 -1.86 0.59 12.91
C ALA A 317 -1.96 2.13 12.89
N ASP A 318 -2.88 2.70 13.66
CA ASP A 318 -3.03 4.15 13.85
C ASP A 318 -1.72 4.79 14.36
N GLN A 319 -1.10 4.19 15.38
CA GLN A 319 0.16 4.68 15.94
C GLN A 319 1.30 4.63 14.92
N GLY A 320 1.51 3.49 14.30
CA GLY A 320 2.65 3.31 13.39
C GLY A 320 2.50 4.13 12.11
N PHE A 321 1.29 4.16 11.52
CA PHE A 321 1.03 4.89 10.28
C PHE A 321 1.12 6.41 10.48
N SER A 322 0.52 6.94 11.53
CA SER A 322 0.62 8.38 11.84
C SER A 322 2.06 8.80 12.11
N ALA A 323 2.82 7.99 12.87
CA ALA A 323 4.23 8.25 13.12
C ALA A 323 5.07 8.25 11.83
N LEU A 324 4.78 7.33 10.89
CA LEU A 324 5.44 7.29 9.59
C LEU A 324 5.22 8.59 8.80
N VAL A 325 3.97 9.04 8.69
CA VAL A 325 3.62 10.25 7.93
C VAL A 325 4.30 11.49 8.54
N GLU A 326 4.19 11.66 9.85
CA GLU A 326 4.80 12.80 10.56
C GLU A 326 6.34 12.77 10.52
N ASP A 327 6.98 11.59 10.59
CA ASP A 327 8.43 11.46 10.52
C ASP A 327 8.95 11.76 9.11
N LEU A 328 8.26 11.27 8.06
CA LEU A 328 8.57 11.63 6.68
C LEU A 328 8.43 13.14 6.44
N GLU A 329 7.39 13.76 6.97
CA GLU A 329 7.19 15.22 6.87
C GLU A 329 8.30 15.99 7.56
N SER A 330 8.60 15.66 8.83
CA SER A 330 9.62 16.37 9.62
C SER A 330 11.02 16.28 9.02
N ARG A 331 11.28 15.25 8.21
CA ARG A 331 12.53 15.04 7.46
C ARG A 331 12.52 15.63 6.04
N GLY A 332 11.40 16.22 5.61
CA GLY A 332 11.26 16.74 4.25
C GLY A 332 11.20 15.63 3.18
N LEU A 333 10.84 14.41 3.56
CA LEU A 333 10.76 13.26 2.67
C LEU A 333 9.34 13.02 2.15
N LEU A 334 8.31 13.54 2.83
CA LEU A 334 6.91 13.22 2.53
C LEU A 334 6.51 13.64 1.11
N GLU A 335 6.94 14.81 0.65
CA GLU A 335 6.62 15.29 -0.70
C GLU A 335 7.18 14.38 -1.81
N SER A 336 8.32 13.75 -1.58
CA SER A 336 8.96 12.85 -2.54
C SER A 336 8.66 11.36 -2.30
N THR A 337 7.81 11.04 -1.32
CA THR A 337 7.45 9.67 -0.94
C THR A 337 5.93 9.54 -0.91
N LEU A 338 5.38 8.69 -1.79
CA LEU A 338 3.96 8.32 -1.71
C LEU A 338 3.79 7.19 -0.70
N VAL A 339 2.89 7.35 0.27
CA VAL A 339 2.51 6.32 1.22
C VAL A 339 1.08 5.86 0.92
N VAL A 340 0.87 4.56 0.80
CA VAL A 340 -0.42 3.93 0.52
C VAL A 340 -0.72 2.92 1.62
N ALA A 341 -1.80 3.09 2.37
CA ALA A 341 -2.30 2.09 3.31
C ALA A 341 -3.56 1.44 2.73
N MET A 342 -3.53 0.12 2.53
CA MET A 342 -4.61 -0.64 1.89
C MET A 342 -4.67 -2.08 2.39
N GLY A 343 -5.79 -2.74 2.17
CA GLY A 343 -5.91 -4.19 2.17
C GLY A 343 -6.30 -4.69 0.79
N GLU A 344 -6.54 -5.99 0.67
CA GLU A 344 -6.95 -6.60 -0.59
C GLU A 344 -8.43 -6.33 -0.94
N PHE A 345 -9.29 -6.09 0.05
CA PHE A 345 -10.70 -5.70 -0.07
C PHE A 345 -11.21 -5.09 1.25
N GLY A 346 -12.50 -4.76 1.32
CA GLY A 346 -13.20 -4.34 2.54
C GLY A 346 -14.05 -5.46 3.14
N ARG A 347 -15.03 -5.06 3.95
CA ARG A 347 -15.91 -5.99 4.66
C ARG A 347 -17.38 -5.69 4.38
N THR A 348 -18.23 -6.75 4.47
CA THR A 348 -19.67 -6.61 4.22
C THR A 348 -20.32 -5.52 5.07
N PRO A 349 -21.27 -4.75 4.50
CA PRO A 349 -22.04 -3.78 5.28
C PRO A 349 -22.77 -4.43 6.45
N LYS A 350 -23.41 -5.55 6.21
CA LYS A 350 -24.16 -6.27 7.24
C LYS A 350 -23.22 -7.12 8.11
N ILE A 351 -23.32 -6.94 9.41
CA ILE A 351 -22.70 -7.79 10.41
C ILE A 351 -23.38 -9.16 10.38
N ASN A 352 -22.60 -10.23 10.29
CA ASN A 352 -23.09 -11.61 10.23
C ASN A 352 -23.49 -12.16 11.62
N ALA A 353 -24.04 -13.37 11.66
CA ALA A 353 -24.51 -14.00 12.90
C ALA A 353 -23.39 -14.29 13.93
N SER A 354 -22.14 -14.32 13.48
CA SER A 354 -20.96 -14.52 14.34
C SER A 354 -20.34 -13.20 14.82
N ALA A 355 -21.07 -12.07 14.71
CA ALA A 355 -20.61 -10.73 15.01
C ALA A 355 -19.33 -10.36 14.25
N GLY A 356 -19.21 -10.84 13.02
CA GLY A 356 -18.13 -10.55 12.08
C GLY A 356 -18.67 -9.91 10.81
N ARG A 357 -17.76 -9.69 9.84
CA ARG A 357 -18.09 -9.26 8.49
C ARG A 357 -17.33 -10.13 7.49
N ASP A 358 -17.98 -10.48 6.39
CA ASP A 358 -17.39 -11.29 5.33
C ASP A 358 -16.66 -10.41 4.30
N HIS A 359 -16.00 -11.02 3.30
CA HIS A 359 -15.27 -10.31 2.27
C HIS A 359 -16.19 -9.42 1.43
N TRP A 360 -15.75 -8.19 1.15
CA TRP A 360 -16.50 -7.24 0.35
C TRP A 360 -15.61 -6.40 -0.57
N PRO A 361 -15.28 -6.90 -1.74
CA PRO A 361 -14.48 -6.15 -2.71
C PRO A 361 -15.29 -5.11 -3.48
N ASP A 362 -16.61 -5.14 -3.37
CA ASP A 362 -17.49 -4.24 -4.14
C ASP A 362 -17.39 -2.77 -3.70
N CYS A 363 -16.93 -2.51 -2.46
CA CYS A 363 -16.60 -1.15 -2.00
C CYS A 363 -15.72 -1.18 -0.75
N TYR A 364 -14.57 -0.50 -0.80
CA TYR A 364 -13.68 -0.39 0.36
C TYR A 364 -12.86 0.90 0.32
N SER A 365 -12.11 1.16 1.39
CA SER A 365 -11.33 2.39 1.52
C SER A 365 -9.83 2.11 1.55
N ILE A 366 -9.07 3.01 0.94
CA ILE A 366 -7.61 3.10 1.08
C ILE A 366 -7.22 4.51 1.52
N VAL A 367 -6.03 4.64 2.10
CA VAL A 367 -5.49 5.93 2.55
C VAL A 367 -4.19 6.22 1.83
N LEU A 368 -4.07 7.45 1.34
CA LEU A 368 -2.89 7.96 0.66
C LEU A 368 -2.30 9.13 1.46
N SER A 369 -0.98 9.28 1.42
CA SER A 369 -0.27 10.43 2.00
C SER A 369 1.00 10.74 1.22
N GLY A 370 1.41 11.99 1.19
CA GLY A 370 2.65 12.43 0.57
C GLY A 370 2.66 12.39 -0.95
N GLY A 371 3.85 12.40 -1.55
CA GLY A 371 4.01 12.35 -3.00
C GLY A 371 3.39 13.53 -3.74
N GLY A 372 3.24 14.70 -3.11
CA GLY A 372 2.57 15.88 -3.69
C GLY A 372 1.04 15.78 -3.65
N LEU A 373 0.49 14.92 -2.81
CA LEU A 373 -0.95 14.75 -2.61
C LEU A 373 -1.55 15.96 -1.89
N ALA A 374 -2.70 16.42 -2.34
CA ALA A 374 -3.49 17.40 -1.60
C ALA A 374 -4.13 16.72 -0.38
N GLY A 375 -3.60 16.96 0.82
CA GLY A 375 -4.11 16.39 2.05
C GLY A 375 -5.48 16.93 2.45
N GLY A 376 -6.17 16.22 3.34
CA GLY A 376 -7.51 16.60 3.82
C GLY A 376 -8.63 16.30 2.82
N ALA A 377 -8.40 15.44 1.83
CA ALA A 377 -9.34 15.13 0.77
C ALA A 377 -10.05 13.78 0.99
N LEU A 378 -11.34 13.75 0.61
CA LEU A 378 -12.09 12.52 0.37
C LEU A 378 -12.31 12.38 -1.13
N TYR A 379 -11.81 11.31 -1.71
CA TYR A 379 -12.01 10.98 -3.12
C TYR A 379 -13.04 9.86 -3.27
N GLY A 380 -13.98 10.07 -4.18
CA GLY A 380 -15.10 9.18 -4.35
C GLY A 380 -16.02 9.13 -3.11
N ALA A 381 -17.03 8.33 -3.19
CA ALA A 381 -17.93 8.04 -2.08
C ALA A 381 -18.54 6.66 -2.23
N SER A 382 -18.72 5.97 -1.12
CA SER A 382 -19.60 4.82 -1.02
C SER A 382 -21.05 5.27 -0.80
N ASP A 383 -21.99 4.41 -1.06
CA ASP A 383 -23.41 4.64 -0.81
C ASP A 383 -23.72 4.81 0.70
N LYS A 384 -24.99 5.06 1.03
CA LYS A 384 -25.43 5.32 2.41
C LYS A 384 -25.15 4.17 3.38
N ILE A 385 -25.02 2.97 2.88
CA ILE A 385 -24.73 1.78 3.67
C ILE A 385 -23.32 1.21 3.41
N GLY A 386 -22.49 1.88 2.62
CA GLY A 386 -21.10 1.48 2.34
C GLY A 386 -20.97 0.22 1.52
N ALA A 387 -22.01 -0.13 0.74
CA ALA A 387 -22.06 -1.36 -0.03
C ALA A 387 -21.39 -1.23 -1.41
N TYR A 388 -21.62 -0.11 -2.10
CA TYR A 388 -21.14 0.11 -3.46
C TYR A 388 -20.62 1.55 -3.62
N PRO A 389 -19.73 1.80 -4.60
CA PRO A 389 -19.38 3.16 -4.98
C PRO A 389 -20.62 3.93 -5.46
N ASP A 390 -20.84 5.12 -4.88
CA ASP A 390 -21.91 6.07 -5.29
C ASP A 390 -21.36 7.14 -6.22
N ARG A 391 -20.06 7.45 -6.11
CA ARG A 391 -19.39 8.46 -6.92
C ARG A 391 -17.91 8.13 -7.09
N ASP A 392 -17.39 8.46 -8.28
CA ASP A 392 -15.97 8.34 -8.63
C ASP A 392 -15.39 6.95 -8.23
N PRO A 393 -15.86 5.84 -8.83
CA PRO A 393 -15.35 4.51 -8.54
C PRO A 393 -13.87 4.40 -8.91
N VAL A 394 -13.09 3.68 -8.09
CA VAL A 394 -11.64 3.48 -8.28
C VAL A 394 -11.33 2.00 -8.27
N THR A 395 -10.50 1.56 -9.20
CA THR A 395 -10.02 0.18 -9.30
C THR A 395 -8.55 0.05 -8.87
N PRO A 396 -8.06 -1.16 -8.57
CA PRO A 396 -6.62 -1.40 -8.38
C PRO A 396 -5.78 -1.00 -9.60
N ALA A 397 -6.32 -1.08 -10.81
CA ALA A 397 -5.64 -0.60 -12.02
C ALA A 397 -5.42 0.92 -12.01
N ASP A 398 -6.37 1.71 -11.48
CA ASP A 398 -6.24 3.16 -11.34
C ASP A 398 -5.20 3.54 -10.28
N LEU A 399 -5.15 2.79 -9.17
CA LEU A 399 -4.11 2.94 -8.16
C LEU A 399 -2.73 2.62 -8.74
N ALA A 400 -2.59 1.53 -9.48
CA ALA A 400 -1.34 1.16 -10.17
C ALA A 400 -0.89 2.26 -11.14
N ALA A 401 -1.80 2.75 -11.98
CA ALA A 401 -1.53 3.85 -12.89
C ALA A 401 -1.10 5.13 -12.14
N THR A 402 -1.73 5.41 -10.99
CA THR A 402 -1.39 6.54 -10.13
C THR A 402 0.04 6.43 -9.60
N ILE A 403 0.42 5.25 -9.09
CA ILE A 403 1.77 5.00 -8.57
C ILE A 403 2.81 5.18 -9.69
N PHE A 404 2.63 4.56 -10.86
CA PHE A 404 3.56 4.72 -11.98
C PHE A 404 3.67 6.17 -12.44
N TRP A 405 2.54 6.83 -12.64
CA TRP A 405 2.51 8.25 -13.02
C TRP A 405 3.25 9.13 -12.01
N ARG A 406 3.10 8.88 -10.69
CA ARG A 406 3.82 9.65 -9.67
C ARG A 406 5.33 9.44 -9.72
N PHE A 407 5.83 8.26 -10.12
CA PHE A 407 7.25 8.03 -10.40
C PHE A 407 7.73 8.69 -11.71
N GLY A 408 6.86 9.34 -12.46
CA GLY A 408 7.15 9.85 -13.80
C GLY A 408 7.33 8.74 -14.84
N ILE A 409 6.70 7.60 -14.60
CA ILE A 409 6.62 6.44 -15.49
C ILE A 409 5.28 6.53 -16.23
N ASP A 410 5.30 6.43 -17.55
CA ASP A 410 4.07 6.36 -18.34
C ASP A 410 3.33 5.04 -18.03
N PRO A 411 2.09 5.06 -17.53
CA PRO A 411 1.31 3.85 -17.32
C PRO A 411 1.08 3.03 -18.59
N ALA A 412 1.15 3.66 -19.77
CA ALA A 412 1.02 3.01 -21.06
C ALA A 412 2.33 2.38 -21.56
N LEU A 413 3.45 2.53 -20.83
CA LEU A 413 4.72 1.87 -21.17
C LEU A 413 4.50 0.37 -21.32
N GLU A 414 4.99 -0.20 -22.44
CA GLU A 414 4.87 -1.61 -22.74
C GLU A 414 6.02 -2.41 -22.10
N ILE A 415 5.66 -3.51 -21.47
CA ILE A 415 6.55 -4.57 -20.99
C ILE A 415 6.19 -5.86 -21.68
N HIS A 416 7.15 -6.76 -21.88
CA HIS A 416 6.95 -7.97 -22.65
C HIS A 416 7.12 -9.22 -21.78
N ASP A 417 6.22 -10.19 -21.95
CA ASP A 417 6.37 -11.50 -21.34
C ASP A 417 7.44 -12.34 -22.07
N PRO A 418 7.83 -13.52 -21.55
CA PRO A 418 8.85 -14.38 -22.22
C PRO A 418 8.48 -14.85 -23.62
N THR A 419 7.21 -14.73 -24.03
CA THR A 419 6.75 -15.04 -25.40
C THR A 419 6.75 -13.79 -26.30
N ASN A 420 7.30 -12.68 -25.81
CA ASN A 420 7.33 -11.36 -26.46
C ASN A 420 5.95 -10.73 -26.68
N ARG A 421 4.96 -11.10 -25.89
CA ARG A 421 3.63 -10.46 -25.92
C ARG A 421 3.67 -9.15 -25.12
N PRO A 422 3.26 -8.02 -25.73
CA PRO A 422 3.26 -6.73 -25.05
C PRO A 422 2.10 -6.60 -24.05
N PHE A 423 2.38 -5.94 -22.92
CA PHE A 423 1.40 -5.51 -21.93
C PHE A 423 1.71 -4.07 -21.51
N ARG A 424 0.71 -3.25 -21.30
CA ARG A 424 0.91 -1.97 -20.63
C ARG A 424 1.26 -2.21 -19.16
N LEU A 425 1.98 -1.29 -18.54
CA LEU A 425 2.24 -1.33 -17.09
C LEU A 425 0.95 -1.26 -16.28
N ALA A 426 0.02 -0.37 -16.66
CA ALA A 426 -1.32 -0.32 -16.10
C ALA A 426 -2.36 0.02 -17.17
N ASP A 427 -3.57 -0.54 -17.00
CA ASP A 427 -4.71 -0.25 -17.86
C ASP A 427 -5.65 0.82 -17.27
N GLY A 428 -5.43 1.22 -16.00
CA GLY A 428 -6.21 2.22 -15.30
C GLY A 428 -5.83 3.67 -15.63
N GLN A 429 -6.50 4.61 -14.99
CA GLN A 429 -6.27 6.04 -15.12
C GLN A 429 -5.71 6.62 -13.82
N PRO A 430 -4.68 7.47 -13.87
CA PRO A 430 -4.16 8.11 -12.66
C PRO A 430 -5.21 8.98 -11.95
N LEU A 431 -5.26 8.92 -10.64
CA LEU A 431 -6.10 9.76 -9.77
C LEU A 431 -5.52 11.19 -9.68
N ALA A 432 -5.30 11.83 -10.84
CA ALA A 432 -4.56 13.08 -10.95
C ALA A 432 -5.17 14.23 -10.12
N THR A 433 -6.48 14.25 -9.94
CA THR A 433 -7.19 15.28 -9.16
C THR A 433 -6.87 15.24 -7.66
N LEU A 434 -6.31 14.15 -7.14
CA LEU A 434 -5.82 14.06 -5.75
C LEU A 434 -4.49 14.80 -5.57
N PHE A 435 -3.79 15.12 -6.65
CA PHE A 435 -2.46 15.72 -6.65
C PHE A 435 -2.49 17.15 -7.26
N ALA A 436 -3.63 17.78 -7.26
CA ALA A 436 -3.85 19.11 -7.84
C ALA A 436 -3.84 20.22 -6.79
#